data_5b0db9de3eabe0065035bd66fdc90947
#
_entry.id   5b0db9de3eabe0065035bd66fdc90947
#
_cell.length_a   1.000
_cell.length_b   1.000
_cell.length_c   1.000
_cell.angle_alpha   90.00
_cell.angle_beta   90.00
_cell.angle_gamma   90.00
#
_symmetry.space_group_name_H-M   'P 1'
#
loop_
_entity.id
_entity.type
_entity.pdbx_description
1 polymer ?
#
loop_
_entity_poly.entity_id
_entity_poly.type
_entity_poly.pdbx_seq_one_letter_code
_entity_poly.pdbx_strand_id
1 'polypeptide(L)'
;MKKQNIIVVGIIAFILTVAVGYALFSETLTISGTATAEGTFDVEFTSVGTPTCIGLTGTCDAATLTSISSDKNTLNVTVNKLEFPGAYVEFPVTVTSKGSIPAVLESISESGLTTDDTVKVTYTNLTELKNKRLEQNGTQTFTIKVSWDENSNKSSENVQFSIKMNYKQITA
;
A
#
# COMPACT_ATOMS: atom_id res chain seq x y z
N MET A 1 72.92 -46.30 -5.72
CA MET A 1 72.28 -44.99 -5.74
C MET A 1 72.90 -44.09 -4.69
N LYS A 2 73.28 -42.88 -5.06
CA LYS A 2 73.88 -41.93 -4.10
C LYS A 2 72.80 -41.53 -3.06
N LYS A 3 73.13 -41.43 -1.77
CA LYS A 3 72.20 -41.09 -0.68
C LYS A 3 71.32 -39.84 -0.96
N GLN A 4 71.90 -38.91 -1.74
CA GLN A 4 71.16 -37.71 -2.17
C GLN A 4 69.99 -38.05 -3.09
N ASN A 5 70.04 -39.01 -3.98
CA ASN A 5 68.96 -39.36 -4.87
C ASN A 5 67.78 -39.99 -4.10
N ILE A 6 68.02 -40.71 -3.00
CA ILE A 6 67.02 -41.32 -2.19
C ILE A 6 66.22 -40.22 -1.43
N ILE A 7 66.90 -39.17 -0.95
CA ILE A 7 66.25 -38.02 -0.27
C ILE A 7 65.39 -37.26 -1.25
N VAL A 8 65.90 -37.01 -2.48
CA VAL A 8 65.08 -36.27 -3.49
C VAL A 8 63.83 -37.05 -3.88
N VAL A 9 63.96 -38.38 -4.11
CA VAL A 9 62.79 -39.24 -4.40
C VAL A 9 61.77 -39.23 -3.24
N GLY A 10 62.26 -39.25 -1.99
CA GLY A 10 61.42 -39.19 -0.82
C GLY A 10 60.61 -37.86 -0.72
N ILE A 11 61.28 -36.73 -1.02
CA ILE A 11 60.64 -35.43 -1.04
C ILE A 11 59.57 -35.32 -2.15
N ILE A 12 59.90 -35.82 -3.35
CA ILE A 12 58.91 -35.82 -4.47
C ILE A 12 57.71 -36.70 -4.12
N ALA A 13 57.91 -37.88 -3.54
CA ALA A 13 56.86 -38.77 -3.16
C ALA A 13 55.95 -38.11 -2.09
N PHE A 14 56.54 -37.40 -1.11
CA PHE A 14 55.80 -36.67 -0.09
C PHE A 14 54.94 -35.54 -0.68
N ILE A 15 55.54 -34.74 -1.58
CA ILE A 15 54.78 -33.64 -2.24
C ILE A 15 53.62 -34.20 -3.06
N LEU A 16 53.82 -35.31 -3.78
CA LEU A 16 52.75 -35.94 -4.53
C LEU A 16 51.62 -36.45 -3.61
N THR A 17 51.99 -37.06 -2.49
CA THR A 17 51.01 -37.56 -1.52
C THR A 17 50.16 -36.41 -0.93
N VAL A 18 50.80 -35.28 -0.61
CA VAL A 18 50.11 -34.09 -0.09
C VAL A 18 49.23 -33.48 -1.17
N ALA A 19 49.69 -33.38 -2.41
CA ALA A 19 48.92 -32.83 -3.52
C ALA A 19 47.69 -33.69 -3.84
N VAL A 20 47.81 -35.01 -3.85
CA VAL A 20 46.68 -35.93 -4.05
C VAL A 20 45.73 -35.88 -2.86
N GLY A 21 46.25 -35.84 -1.62
CA GLY A 21 45.44 -35.68 -0.42
C GLY A 21 44.64 -34.39 -0.46
N TYR A 22 45.22 -33.27 -0.86
CA TYR A 22 44.51 -31.99 -0.96
C TYR A 22 43.43 -32.00 -2.05
N ALA A 23 43.73 -32.64 -3.19
CA ALA A 23 42.77 -32.77 -4.29
C ALA A 23 41.55 -33.64 -3.90
N LEU A 24 41.75 -34.68 -3.08
CA LEU A 24 40.66 -35.53 -2.59
C LEU A 24 39.79 -34.88 -1.50
N PHE A 25 40.33 -33.91 -0.77
CA PHE A 25 39.60 -33.18 0.27
C PHE A 25 39.00 -31.86 -0.26
N SER A 26 39.28 -31.47 -1.50
CA SER A 26 38.66 -30.30 -2.14
C SER A 26 37.29 -30.69 -2.75
N GLU A 27 36.30 -30.93 -1.89
CA GLU A 27 34.94 -31.05 -2.35
C GLU A 27 34.34 -29.65 -2.57
N THR A 28 33.92 -29.40 -3.80
CA THR A 28 33.11 -28.21 -4.09
C THR A 28 31.69 -28.51 -3.69
N LEU A 29 31.28 -28.00 -2.51
CA LEU A 29 29.89 -28.04 -2.09
C LEU A 29 29.08 -27.07 -2.97
N THR A 30 28.37 -27.59 -3.96
CA THR A 30 27.41 -26.80 -4.74
C THR A 30 26.04 -26.87 -4.08
N ILE A 31 25.63 -25.78 -3.49
CA ILE A 31 24.25 -25.63 -2.98
C ILE A 31 23.40 -25.11 -4.14
N SER A 32 22.59 -25.98 -4.73
CA SER A 32 21.58 -25.61 -5.71
C SER A 32 20.25 -25.42 -4.97
N GLY A 33 19.83 -24.20 -4.81
CA GLY A 33 18.53 -23.87 -4.27
C GLY A 33 17.72 -23.10 -5.31
N THR A 34 16.50 -23.54 -5.59
CA THR A 34 15.49 -22.73 -6.27
C THR A 34 14.67 -22.04 -5.20
N ALA A 35 14.76 -20.72 -5.10
CA ALA A 35 13.86 -19.92 -4.26
C ALA A 35 12.76 -19.37 -5.16
N THR A 36 11.52 -19.76 -4.89
CA THR A 36 10.33 -19.09 -5.46
C THR A 36 9.89 -18.03 -4.47
N ALA A 37 9.98 -16.78 -4.86
CA ALA A 37 9.41 -15.68 -4.08
C ALA A 37 7.98 -15.44 -4.57
N GLU A 38 6.99 -15.78 -3.77
CA GLU A 38 5.59 -15.47 -4.03
C GLU A 38 5.15 -14.37 -3.06
N GLY A 39 4.70 -13.24 -3.59
CA GLY A 39 4.15 -12.14 -2.83
C GLY A 39 2.78 -11.78 -3.35
N THR A 40 1.85 -11.44 -2.45
CA THR A 40 0.54 -10.91 -2.80
C THR A 40 0.52 -9.42 -2.60
N PHE A 41 -0.05 -8.70 -3.56
CA PHE A 41 -0.29 -7.26 -3.46
C PHE A 41 -1.79 -7.05 -3.30
N ASP A 42 -2.21 -6.59 -2.13
CA ASP A 42 -3.61 -6.41 -1.80
C ASP A 42 -3.77 -5.29 -0.77
N VAL A 43 -4.50 -4.23 -1.14
CA VAL A 43 -4.80 -3.09 -0.27
C VAL A 43 -6.30 -2.81 -0.37
N GLU A 44 -6.98 -2.87 0.75
CA GLU A 44 -8.43 -2.81 0.84
C GLU A 44 -8.93 -1.63 1.67
N PHE A 45 -10.08 -1.07 1.32
CA PHE A 45 -10.88 -0.30 2.27
C PHE A 45 -11.44 -1.25 3.33
N THR A 46 -11.21 -0.92 4.60
CA THR A 46 -11.62 -1.80 5.71
C THR A 46 -12.68 -1.21 6.60
N SER A 47 -12.73 0.10 6.75
CA SER A 47 -13.78 0.75 7.54
C SER A 47 -13.98 2.21 7.17
N VAL A 48 -15.18 2.69 7.44
CA VAL A 48 -15.55 4.10 7.48
C VAL A 48 -16.01 4.40 8.89
N GLY A 49 -15.46 5.43 9.50
CA GLY A 49 -15.85 5.84 10.85
C GLY A 49 -17.07 6.75 10.85
N THR A 50 -17.50 7.12 12.03
CA THR A 50 -18.69 7.96 12.26
C THR A 50 -18.50 9.35 11.64
N PRO A 51 -19.43 9.82 10.79
CA PRO A 51 -19.36 11.15 10.21
C PRO A 51 -19.66 12.23 11.22
N THR A 52 -19.06 13.40 11.02
CA THR A 52 -19.40 14.66 11.66
C THR A 52 -19.84 15.65 10.61
N CYS A 53 -20.82 16.49 10.91
CA CYS A 53 -21.38 17.39 9.91
C CYS A 53 -21.91 18.70 10.49
N ILE A 54 -22.03 19.71 9.63
CA ILE A 54 -22.78 20.95 9.86
C ILE A 54 -23.64 21.23 8.63
N GLY A 55 -24.89 21.59 8.84
CA GLY A 55 -25.80 21.99 7.77
C GLY A 55 -26.32 20.86 6.90
N LEU A 56 -26.62 19.71 7.53
CA LEU A 56 -27.38 18.61 6.94
C LEU A 56 -28.68 18.39 7.69
N THR A 57 -29.71 17.98 6.97
CA THR A 57 -31.01 17.62 7.59
C THR A 57 -30.86 16.25 8.28
N GLY A 58 -31.20 16.19 9.56
CA GLY A 58 -31.16 14.96 10.36
C GLY A 58 -29.79 14.71 11.02
N THR A 59 -29.52 13.45 11.30
CA THR A 59 -28.21 13.05 11.86
C THR A 59 -27.16 12.90 10.76
N CYS A 60 -25.90 13.12 11.08
CA CYS A 60 -24.80 12.97 10.10
C CYS A 60 -24.74 11.56 9.50
N ASP A 61 -25.00 10.54 10.29
CA ASP A 61 -25.06 9.14 9.83
C ASP A 61 -26.19 8.88 8.83
N ALA A 62 -27.38 9.44 9.08
CA ALA A 62 -28.53 9.29 8.18
C ALA A 62 -28.36 10.08 6.87
N ALA A 63 -27.63 11.19 6.93
CA ALA A 63 -27.39 12.07 5.79
C ALA A 63 -26.18 11.66 4.94
N THR A 64 -25.37 10.72 5.43
CA THR A 64 -24.13 10.28 4.77
C THR A 64 -24.10 8.76 4.64
N LEU A 65 -24.41 8.28 3.46
CA LEU A 65 -24.37 6.85 3.17
C LEU A 65 -23.04 6.48 2.53
N THR A 66 -22.33 5.56 3.15
CA THR A 66 -21.07 5.03 2.64
C THR A 66 -21.17 3.52 2.46
N SER A 67 -20.61 3.01 1.38
CA SER A 67 -20.52 1.57 1.15
C SER A 67 -19.19 1.22 0.48
N ILE A 68 -18.54 0.19 1.02
CA ILE A 68 -17.35 -0.39 0.41
C ILE A 68 -17.82 -1.44 -0.59
N SER A 69 -17.26 -1.43 -1.81
CA SER A 69 -17.56 -2.41 -2.84
C SER A 69 -17.19 -3.84 -2.41
N SER A 70 -17.74 -4.84 -3.07
CA SER A 70 -17.47 -6.26 -2.77
C SER A 70 -16.00 -6.65 -2.95
N ASP A 71 -15.31 -6.00 -3.88
CA ASP A 71 -13.88 -6.16 -4.12
C ASP A 71 -13.00 -5.30 -3.19
N LYS A 72 -13.65 -4.51 -2.29
CA LYS A 72 -13.03 -3.62 -1.30
C LYS A 72 -12.09 -2.54 -1.84
N ASN A 73 -12.09 -2.34 -3.16
CA ASN A 73 -11.20 -1.40 -3.84
C ASN A 73 -11.87 -0.03 -4.09
N THR A 74 -13.17 0.06 -3.91
CA THR A 74 -13.95 1.27 -4.18
C THR A 74 -14.81 1.63 -2.98
N LEU A 75 -14.76 2.88 -2.58
CA LEU A 75 -15.64 3.47 -1.59
C LEU A 75 -16.71 4.32 -2.31
N ASN A 76 -17.96 3.95 -2.19
CA ASN A 76 -19.09 4.73 -2.68
C ASN A 76 -19.59 5.63 -1.55
N VAL A 77 -19.85 6.88 -1.88
CA VAL A 77 -20.30 7.90 -0.94
C VAL A 77 -21.52 8.60 -1.51
N THR A 78 -22.55 8.73 -0.70
CA THR A 78 -23.72 9.55 -0.99
C THR A 78 -23.91 10.52 0.17
N VAL A 79 -23.87 11.81 -0.11
CA VAL A 79 -24.15 12.86 0.86
C VAL A 79 -25.47 13.51 0.45
N ASN A 80 -26.43 13.53 1.37
CA ASN A 80 -27.67 14.26 1.18
C ASN A 80 -27.40 15.76 1.05
N LYS A 81 -28.41 16.49 0.58
CA LYS A 81 -28.34 17.93 0.36
C LYS A 81 -27.71 18.66 1.55
N LEU A 82 -26.66 19.41 1.29
CA LEU A 82 -26.13 20.41 2.20
C LEU A 82 -27.06 21.64 2.19
N GLU A 83 -27.40 22.23 3.32
CA GLU A 83 -28.50 23.20 3.42
C GLU A 83 -28.09 24.65 3.14
N PHE A 84 -26.82 24.98 3.30
CA PHE A 84 -26.29 26.32 3.07
C PHE A 84 -24.81 26.32 2.67
N PRO A 85 -24.30 27.39 2.00
CA PRO A 85 -22.89 27.56 1.73
C PRO A 85 -22.08 27.47 3.04
N GLY A 86 -20.99 26.69 3.01
CA GLY A 86 -20.18 26.39 4.18
C GLY A 86 -20.60 25.12 4.95
N ALA A 87 -21.76 24.55 4.65
CA ALA A 87 -22.15 23.25 5.21
C ALA A 87 -21.19 22.16 4.74
N TYR A 88 -20.95 21.16 5.60
CA TYR A 88 -20.05 20.05 5.28
C TYR A 88 -20.38 18.78 6.05
N VAL A 89 -19.86 17.70 5.56
CA VAL A 89 -19.69 16.43 6.28
C VAL A 89 -18.26 15.95 6.15
N GLU A 90 -17.74 15.37 7.21
CA GLU A 90 -16.43 14.73 7.20
C GLU A 90 -16.47 13.39 7.94
N PHE A 91 -15.72 12.41 7.44
CA PHE A 91 -15.67 11.09 8.03
C PHE A 91 -14.30 10.45 7.78
N PRO A 92 -13.78 9.71 8.77
CA PRO A 92 -12.52 9.00 8.63
C PRO A 92 -12.71 7.71 7.85
N VAL A 93 -11.73 7.38 7.01
CA VAL A 93 -11.69 6.16 6.21
C VAL A 93 -10.38 5.45 6.48
N THR A 94 -10.44 4.14 6.66
CA THR A 94 -9.27 3.30 6.91
C THR A 94 -9.06 2.33 5.76
N VAL A 95 -7.82 2.22 5.31
CA VAL A 95 -7.33 1.20 4.38
C VAL A 95 -6.33 0.32 5.07
N THR A 96 -6.29 -0.95 4.67
CA THR A 96 -5.37 -1.96 5.23
C THR A 96 -4.69 -2.73 4.12
N SER A 97 -3.39 -2.96 4.25
CA SER A 97 -2.68 -3.90 3.39
C SER A 97 -2.91 -5.33 3.88
N LYS A 98 -3.52 -6.17 3.04
CA LYS A 98 -3.72 -7.61 3.27
C LYS A 98 -2.66 -8.44 2.58
N GLY A 99 -1.99 -7.86 1.59
CA GLY A 99 -0.91 -8.50 0.87
C GLY A 99 0.39 -8.58 1.68
N SER A 100 1.31 -9.42 1.23
CA SER A 100 2.66 -9.56 1.79
C SER A 100 3.65 -8.54 1.23
N ILE A 101 3.30 -7.89 0.11
CA ILE A 101 4.14 -6.90 -0.56
C ILE A 101 3.78 -5.51 -0.04
N PRO A 102 4.77 -4.74 0.45
CA PRO A 102 4.52 -3.36 0.89
C PRO A 102 4.03 -2.46 -0.23
N ALA A 103 3.17 -1.52 0.13
CA ALA A 103 2.53 -0.60 -0.78
C ALA A 103 2.82 0.87 -0.44
N VAL A 104 2.68 1.74 -1.41
CA VAL A 104 2.64 3.20 -1.22
C VAL A 104 1.49 3.77 -2.05
N LEU A 105 0.78 4.74 -1.49
CA LEU A 105 -0.30 5.42 -2.20
C LEU A 105 0.29 6.27 -3.33
N GLU A 106 -0.14 6.02 -4.56
CA GLU A 106 0.26 6.77 -5.75
C GLU A 106 -0.71 7.91 -6.06
N SER A 107 -2.01 7.57 -6.14
CA SER A 107 -3.05 8.54 -6.47
C SER A 107 -4.42 8.13 -5.92
N ILE A 108 -5.33 9.08 -5.87
CA ILE A 108 -6.76 8.86 -5.66
C ILE A 108 -7.48 9.20 -6.96
N SER A 109 -8.39 8.33 -7.36
CA SER A 109 -9.29 8.56 -8.49
C SER A 109 -10.71 8.72 -7.97
N GLU A 110 -11.37 9.77 -8.43
CA GLU A 110 -12.76 10.08 -8.09
C GLU A 110 -13.62 9.93 -9.34
N SER A 111 -14.85 9.49 -9.16
CA SER A 111 -15.83 9.46 -10.24
C SER A 111 -17.21 9.81 -9.70
N GLY A 112 -18.04 10.47 -10.54
CA GLY A 112 -19.38 10.89 -10.17
C GLY A 112 -19.48 12.30 -9.58
N LEU A 113 -18.34 12.97 -9.30
CA LEU A 113 -18.37 14.38 -8.91
C LEU A 113 -18.72 15.25 -10.12
N THR A 114 -19.63 16.18 -9.95
CA THR A 114 -19.91 17.23 -10.93
C THR A 114 -18.81 18.30 -10.86
N THR A 115 -18.41 18.82 -12.02
CA THR A 115 -17.32 19.81 -12.14
C THR A 115 -17.78 21.25 -11.89
N ASP A 116 -18.90 21.42 -11.17
CA ASP A 116 -19.57 22.72 -11.07
C ASP A 116 -19.17 23.56 -9.86
N ASP A 117 -18.07 23.34 -9.24
CA ASP A 117 -17.51 24.09 -8.10
C ASP A 117 -18.46 24.32 -6.89
N THR A 118 -19.67 23.75 -6.91
CA THR A 118 -20.64 23.90 -5.83
C THR A 118 -20.26 23.07 -4.62
N VAL A 119 -19.85 21.83 -4.86
CA VAL A 119 -19.43 20.90 -3.82
C VAL A 119 -17.98 20.50 -4.05
N LYS A 120 -17.18 20.61 -2.99
CA LYS A 120 -15.76 20.24 -2.98
C LYS A 120 -15.54 19.01 -2.11
N VAL A 121 -14.73 18.10 -2.61
CA VAL A 121 -14.21 16.97 -1.84
C VAL A 121 -12.73 17.22 -1.55
N THR A 122 -12.38 17.12 -0.29
CA THR A 122 -10.98 17.28 0.15
C THR A 122 -10.57 16.14 1.07
N TYR A 123 -9.28 15.88 1.10
CA TYR A 123 -8.68 14.79 1.86
C TYR A 123 -7.62 15.34 2.81
N THR A 124 -7.73 15.00 4.08
CA THR A 124 -6.70 15.34 5.08
C THR A 124 -5.62 14.25 5.11
N ASN A 125 -4.40 14.64 5.46
CA ASN A 125 -3.23 13.76 5.60
C ASN A 125 -2.79 13.04 4.30
N LEU A 126 -3.33 13.42 3.14
CA LEU A 126 -3.04 12.76 1.88
C LEU A 126 -1.56 12.83 1.49
N THR A 127 -0.91 13.97 1.74
CA THR A 127 0.53 14.15 1.44
C THR A 127 1.38 13.22 2.30
N GLU A 128 1.02 13.04 3.56
CA GLU A 128 1.70 12.12 4.47
C GLU A 128 1.51 10.66 4.03
N LEU A 129 0.30 10.30 3.60
CA LEU A 129 -0.02 8.96 3.13
C LEU A 129 0.77 8.58 1.87
N LYS A 130 0.92 9.51 0.92
CA LYS A 130 1.69 9.29 -0.31
C LYS A 130 3.16 8.99 -0.08
N ASN A 131 3.72 9.45 1.03
CA ASN A 131 5.12 9.24 1.39
C ASN A 131 5.32 8.11 2.41
N LYS A 132 4.24 7.55 2.93
CA LYS A 132 4.27 6.53 3.97
C LYS A 132 4.11 5.14 3.37
N ARG A 133 5.07 4.29 3.64
CA ARG A 133 5.02 2.87 3.31
C ARG A 133 3.95 2.17 4.15
N LEU A 134 3.12 1.38 3.49
CA LEU A 134 2.09 0.55 4.09
C LEU A 134 2.58 -0.89 4.08
N GLU A 135 2.96 -1.39 5.25
CA GLU A 135 3.46 -2.75 5.45
C GLU A 135 2.31 -3.76 5.53
N GLN A 136 2.64 -5.04 5.45
CA GLN A 136 1.67 -6.12 5.64
C GLN A 136 0.89 -5.94 6.95
N ASN A 137 -0.44 -6.04 6.88
CA ASN A 137 -1.38 -5.78 7.98
C ASN A 137 -1.32 -4.34 8.55
N GLY A 138 -0.52 -3.47 7.94
CA GLY A 138 -0.50 -2.05 8.28
C GLY A 138 -1.79 -1.36 7.87
N THR A 139 -2.12 -0.28 8.56
CA THR A 139 -3.30 0.56 8.30
C THR A 139 -2.91 2.00 8.05
N GLN A 140 -3.70 2.66 7.21
CA GLN A 140 -3.64 4.10 6.99
C GLN A 140 -5.04 4.68 7.12
N THR A 141 -5.17 5.79 7.87
CA THR A 141 -6.44 6.49 8.04
C THR A 141 -6.32 7.92 7.53
N PHE A 142 -7.31 8.34 6.77
CA PHE A 142 -7.45 9.70 6.27
C PHE A 142 -8.90 10.15 6.43
N THR A 143 -9.13 11.47 6.41
CA THR A 143 -10.48 12.01 6.51
C THR A 143 -10.91 12.56 5.17
N ILE A 144 -12.11 12.21 4.73
CA ILE A 144 -12.79 12.78 3.58
C ILE A 144 -13.72 13.87 4.08
N LYS A 145 -13.63 15.05 3.51
CA LYS A 145 -14.53 16.17 3.76
C LYS A 145 -15.23 16.54 2.47
N VAL A 146 -16.56 16.53 2.52
CA VAL A 146 -17.44 16.99 1.44
C VAL A 146 -18.08 18.29 1.93
N SER A 147 -17.87 19.38 1.22
CA SER A 147 -18.34 20.72 1.65
C SER A 147 -18.95 21.48 0.50
N TRP A 148 -20.00 22.26 0.81
CA TRP A 148 -20.51 23.26 -0.11
C TRP A 148 -19.61 24.49 -0.07
N ASP A 149 -19.19 24.95 -1.26
CA ASP A 149 -18.33 26.14 -1.37
C ASP A 149 -19.07 27.37 -0.83
N GLU A 150 -18.45 28.07 0.11
CA GLU A 150 -19.01 29.26 0.75
C GLU A 150 -19.32 30.39 -0.26
N ASN A 151 -18.63 30.42 -1.39
CA ASN A 151 -18.78 31.45 -2.42
C ASN A 151 -19.70 31.03 -3.56
N SER A 152 -20.28 29.83 -3.50
CA SER A 152 -21.19 29.36 -4.53
C SER A 152 -22.59 29.92 -4.35
N ASN A 153 -23.18 30.43 -5.44
CA ASN A 153 -24.60 30.91 -5.49
C ASN A 153 -25.54 29.82 -6.00
N LYS A 154 -25.05 28.62 -6.28
CA LYS A 154 -25.87 27.51 -6.74
C LYS A 154 -26.44 26.77 -5.53
N SER A 155 -27.59 26.12 -5.70
CA SER A 155 -28.12 25.22 -4.68
C SER A 155 -27.34 23.93 -4.64
N SER A 156 -27.10 23.39 -3.44
CA SER A 156 -26.54 22.04 -3.29
C SER A 156 -27.64 21.01 -3.61
N GLU A 157 -27.24 19.96 -4.27
CA GLU A 157 -28.04 18.76 -4.52
C GLU A 157 -27.41 17.56 -3.77
N ASN A 158 -28.07 16.41 -3.83
CA ASN A 158 -27.47 15.18 -3.33
C ASN A 158 -26.20 14.87 -4.13
N VAL A 159 -25.13 14.62 -3.41
CA VAL A 159 -23.81 14.34 -4.01
C VAL A 159 -23.54 12.85 -3.94
N GLN A 160 -23.33 12.24 -5.09
CA GLN A 160 -22.93 10.84 -5.19
C GLN A 160 -21.60 10.74 -5.93
N PHE A 161 -20.65 10.05 -5.32
CA PHE A 161 -19.35 9.83 -5.94
C PHE A 161 -18.72 8.53 -5.43
N SER A 162 -17.74 8.05 -6.16
CA SER A 162 -16.92 6.94 -5.73
C SER A 162 -15.45 7.29 -5.73
N ILE A 163 -14.73 6.69 -4.82
CA ILE A 163 -13.30 6.90 -4.61
C ILE A 163 -12.59 5.57 -4.78
N LYS A 164 -11.51 5.58 -5.56
CA LYS A 164 -10.58 4.48 -5.68
C LYS A 164 -9.18 4.96 -5.32
N MET A 165 -8.51 4.27 -4.41
CA MET A 165 -7.13 4.55 -4.06
C MET A 165 -6.20 3.64 -4.86
N ASN A 166 -5.29 4.26 -5.60
CA ASN A 166 -4.32 3.54 -6.41
C ASN A 166 -3.02 3.41 -5.61
N TYR A 167 -2.73 2.21 -5.16
CA TYR A 167 -1.48 1.86 -4.51
C TYR A 167 -0.55 1.19 -5.51
N LYS A 168 0.75 1.38 -5.33
CA LYS A 168 1.79 0.66 -6.06
C LYS A 168 2.70 -0.10 -5.11
N GLN A 169 3.28 -1.18 -5.63
CA GLN A 169 4.31 -1.93 -4.93
C GLN A 169 5.55 -1.07 -4.71
N ILE A 170 6.21 -1.27 -3.58
CA ILE A 170 7.57 -0.77 -3.38
C ILE A 170 8.51 -1.93 -3.73
N THR A 171 9.25 -1.76 -4.82
CA THR A 171 10.42 -2.60 -5.11
C THR A 171 11.57 -2.14 -4.24
N ALA A 172 12.25 -3.09 -3.59
CA ALA A 172 13.42 -2.82 -2.76
C ALA A 172 14.57 -2.24 -3.59
#